data_3d822b62c116f18fe22c7439ce3e8d9c
#
_entry.id   3d822b62c116f18fe22c7439ce3e8d9c
#
_cell.length_a   1.000
_cell.length_b   1.000
_cell.length_c   1.000
_cell.angle_alpha   90.00
_cell.angle_beta   90.00
_cell.angle_gamma   90.00
#
_symmetry.space_group_name_H-M   'P 1'
#
loop_
_entity.id
_entity.type
_entity.pdbx_description
1 polymer ?
#
loop_
_entity_poly.entity_id
_entity_poly.type
_entity_poly.pdbx_seq_one_letter_code
_entity_poly.pdbx_strand_id
1 'polypeptide(L)'
;MSKSVSKFIIFQLTVNVTTIAMSLLSPLLGLKEPFTIIQILWINLIMDTLAALAFGEEPTLDRYMNEKPVAKKANILTGYMKSAIGVASVFITLVCLAILKNVGGIQDFITNGTGNFEMVTTFTFIVFIYAVIFNSLNTRSNGFNVFEHIGENKKFSIVMISIAVVQTLIIQFGGKVFSTVPMDVEHYIVALLIAVLIIPADFIRKALTKNK
;
A
#
# COMPACT_ATOMS: atom_id res chain seq x y z
N MET A 1 24.08 1.99 -1.86
CA MET A 1 22.74 2.22 -2.47
C MET A 1 22.14 3.43 -1.79
N SER A 2 21.53 4.35 -2.55
CA SER A 2 20.85 5.52 -1.96
C SER A 2 19.71 5.07 -1.04
N LYS A 3 19.50 5.75 0.08
CA LYS A 3 18.38 5.48 1.01
C LYS A 3 17.03 5.63 0.32
N SER A 4 16.91 6.60 -0.56
CA SER A 4 15.72 6.82 -1.40
C SER A 4 15.40 5.60 -2.26
N VAL A 5 16.41 5.03 -2.92
CA VAL A 5 16.25 3.81 -3.74
C VAL A 5 15.81 2.63 -2.87
N SER A 6 16.36 2.48 -1.66
CA SER A 6 15.93 1.41 -0.74
C SER A 6 14.46 1.55 -0.33
N LYS A 7 14.00 2.76 -0.04
CA LYS A 7 12.60 3.04 0.29
C LYS A 7 11.66 2.76 -0.87
N PHE A 8 12.06 3.20 -2.07
CA PHE A 8 11.31 2.89 -3.29
C PHE A 8 11.19 1.37 -3.52
N ILE A 9 12.31 0.63 -3.38
CA ILE A 9 12.30 -0.84 -3.53
C ILE A 9 11.37 -1.51 -2.50
N ILE A 10 11.39 -1.08 -1.23
CA ILE A 10 10.47 -1.61 -0.21
C ILE A 10 9.03 -1.38 -0.64
N PHE A 11 8.70 -0.16 -1.05
CA PHE A 11 7.36 0.20 -1.48
C PHE A 11 6.92 -0.65 -2.67
N GLN A 12 7.70 -0.66 -3.75
CA GLN A 12 7.39 -1.38 -4.99
C GLN A 12 7.27 -2.89 -4.78
N LEU A 13 8.21 -3.50 -4.05
CA LEU A 13 8.13 -4.94 -3.77
C LEU A 13 6.93 -5.29 -2.87
N THR A 14 6.55 -4.43 -1.93
CA THR A 14 5.33 -4.64 -1.14
C THR A 14 4.10 -4.68 -2.04
N VAL A 15 3.95 -3.72 -2.95
CA VAL A 15 2.83 -3.67 -3.90
C VAL A 15 2.80 -4.93 -4.75
N ASN A 16 3.93 -5.28 -5.39
CA ASN A 16 4.02 -6.42 -6.29
C ASN A 16 3.77 -7.76 -5.58
N VAL A 17 4.39 -7.98 -4.41
CA VAL A 17 4.19 -9.20 -3.62
C VAL A 17 2.72 -9.32 -3.18
N THR A 18 2.09 -8.23 -2.74
CA THR A 18 0.68 -8.24 -2.36
C THR A 18 -0.22 -8.56 -3.55
N THR A 19 0.01 -7.91 -4.69
CA THR A 19 -0.78 -8.13 -5.91
C THR A 19 -0.68 -9.58 -6.37
N ILE A 20 0.54 -10.15 -6.41
CA ILE A 20 0.77 -11.56 -6.76
C ILE A 20 0.08 -12.47 -5.73
N ALA A 21 0.24 -12.19 -4.43
CA ALA A 21 -0.39 -12.99 -3.38
C ALA A 21 -1.92 -12.99 -3.51
N MET A 22 -2.53 -11.84 -3.79
CA MET A 22 -3.97 -11.73 -4.01
C MET A 22 -4.43 -12.51 -5.24
N SER A 23 -3.70 -12.40 -6.37
CA SER A 23 -4.04 -13.12 -7.61
C SER A 23 -3.90 -14.64 -7.49
N LEU A 24 -2.98 -15.12 -6.64
CA LEU A 24 -2.79 -16.56 -6.40
C LEU A 24 -3.72 -17.10 -5.33
N LEU A 25 -3.85 -16.41 -4.19
CA LEU A 25 -4.60 -16.93 -3.05
C LEU A 25 -6.12 -16.81 -3.23
N SER A 26 -6.62 -15.79 -3.93
CA SER A 26 -8.06 -15.65 -4.13
C SER A 26 -8.69 -16.84 -4.85
N PRO A 27 -8.20 -17.29 -6.00
CA PRO A 27 -8.75 -18.48 -6.66
C PRO A 27 -8.56 -19.76 -5.84
N LEU A 28 -7.40 -19.93 -5.16
CA LEU A 28 -7.15 -21.09 -4.29
C LEU A 28 -8.14 -21.19 -3.12
N LEU A 29 -8.66 -20.06 -2.68
CA LEU A 29 -9.65 -19.97 -1.62
C LEU A 29 -11.10 -20.01 -2.14
N GLY A 30 -11.29 -20.24 -3.45
CA GLY A 30 -12.60 -20.26 -4.11
C GLY A 30 -13.23 -18.88 -4.28
N LEU A 31 -12.42 -17.81 -4.19
CA LEU A 31 -12.85 -16.43 -4.39
C LEU A 31 -12.66 -16.02 -5.85
N LYS A 32 -13.47 -15.08 -6.32
CA LYS A 32 -13.23 -14.44 -7.62
C LYS A 32 -11.97 -13.58 -7.56
N GLU A 33 -11.36 -13.33 -8.72
CA GLU A 33 -10.21 -12.45 -8.84
C GLU A 33 -10.55 -11.04 -8.29
N PRO A 34 -9.74 -10.52 -7.35
CA PRO A 34 -10.03 -9.25 -6.70
C PRO A 34 -9.70 -8.04 -7.58
N PHE A 35 -8.76 -8.19 -8.50
CA PHE A 35 -8.28 -7.12 -9.36
C PHE A 35 -8.34 -7.51 -10.83
N THR A 36 -8.83 -6.60 -11.67
CA THR A 36 -8.80 -6.76 -13.11
C THR A 36 -7.40 -6.47 -13.67
N ILE A 37 -7.13 -6.92 -14.89
CA ILE A 37 -5.85 -6.66 -15.58
C ILE A 37 -5.58 -5.15 -15.67
N ILE A 38 -6.61 -4.34 -15.94
CA ILE A 38 -6.47 -2.88 -16.05
C ILE A 38 -6.11 -2.26 -14.69
N GLN A 39 -6.73 -2.74 -13.61
CA GLN A 39 -6.37 -2.30 -12.25
C GLN A 39 -4.93 -2.66 -11.89
N ILE A 40 -4.47 -3.87 -12.25
CA ILE A 40 -3.08 -4.30 -12.03
C ILE A 40 -2.10 -3.45 -12.85
N LEU A 41 -2.44 -3.15 -14.11
CA LEU A 41 -1.62 -2.24 -14.94
C LEU A 41 -1.56 -0.83 -14.37
N TRP A 42 -2.67 -0.31 -13.85
CA TRP A 42 -2.72 0.97 -13.15
C TRP A 42 -1.79 0.96 -11.92
N ILE A 43 -1.91 -0.06 -11.08
CA ILE A 43 -1.06 -0.21 -9.89
C ILE A 43 0.42 -0.20 -10.28
N ASN A 44 0.82 -1.06 -11.21
CA ASN A 44 2.24 -1.28 -11.51
C ASN A 44 2.86 -0.15 -12.33
N LEU A 45 2.15 0.36 -13.33
CA LEU A 45 2.75 1.33 -14.26
C LEU A 45 2.70 2.76 -13.73
N ILE A 46 1.53 3.22 -13.31
CA ILE A 46 1.34 4.63 -12.96
C ILE A 46 1.70 4.88 -11.51
N MET A 47 1.23 4.03 -10.61
CA MET A 47 1.50 4.18 -9.19
C MET A 47 2.99 4.03 -8.87
N ASP A 48 3.67 3.03 -9.45
CA ASP A 48 5.11 2.84 -9.25
C ASP A 48 5.92 4.01 -9.81
N THR A 49 5.54 4.55 -10.96
CA THR A 49 6.19 5.74 -11.53
C THR A 49 6.06 6.96 -10.62
N LEU A 50 4.85 7.23 -10.12
CA LEU A 50 4.61 8.34 -9.21
C LEU A 50 5.34 8.15 -7.87
N ALA A 51 5.36 6.91 -7.36
CA ALA A 51 6.10 6.58 -6.15
C ALA A 51 7.62 6.74 -6.34
N ALA A 52 8.15 6.38 -7.51
CA ALA A 52 9.57 6.61 -7.83
C ALA A 52 9.93 8.10 -7.75
N LEU A 53 9.07 8.98 -8.26
CA LEU A 53 9.25 10.43 -8.15
C LEU A 53 9.19 10.89 -6.69
N ALA A 54 8.22 10.39 -5.91
CA ALA A 54 8.05 10.77 -4.51
C ALA A 54 9.27 10.41 -3.66
N PHE A 55 9.80 9.20 -3.81
CA PHE A 55 10.97 8.75 -3.04
C PHE A 55 12.29 9.23 -3.64
N GLY A 56 12.35 9.48 -4.96
CA GLY A 56 13.56 9.92 -5.66
C GLY A 56 14.02 11.31 -5.22
N GLU A 57 13.11 12.17 -4.85
CA GLU A 57 13.37 13.55 -4.45
C GLU A 57 13.40 13.76 -2.93
N GLU A 58 13.55 12.69 -2.15
CA GLU A 58 13.65 12.81 -0.70
C GLU A 58 14.94 13.53 -0.30
N PRO A 59 14.86 14.58 0.58
CA PRO A 59 16.04 15.33 0.99
C PRO A 59 17.05 14.44 1.70
N THR A 60 18.33 14.67 1.44
CA THR A 60 19.43 13.99 2.15
C THR A 60 19.50 14.53 3.56
N LEU A 61 19.26 13.67 4.54
CA LEU A 61 19.40 14.05 5.96
C LEU A 61 20.87 14.01 6.38
N ASP A 62 21.31 14.96 7.19
CA ASP A 62 22.70 15.06 7.67
C ASP A 62 23.19 13.77 8.37
N ARG A 63 22.27 13.03 9.01
CA ARG A 63 22.58 11.73 9.61
C ARG A 63 23.13 10.69 8.61
N TYR A 64 22.81 10.83 7.32
CA TYR A 64 23.31 9.92 6.28
C TYR A 64 24.78 10.17 5.92
N MET A 65 25.28 11.39 6.16
CA MET A 65 26.67 11.74 5.93
C MET A 65 27.64 11.04 6.93
N ASN A 66 27.12 10.67 8.10
CA ASN A 66 27.87 10.00 9.17
C ASN A 66 27.83 8.47 9.08
N GLU A 67 27.11 7.89 8.12
CA GLU A 67 27.04 6.43 7.95
C GLU A 67 28.22 5.92 7.12
N LYS A 68 28.74 4.74 7.53
CA LYS A 68 29.84 4.06 6.80
C LYS A 68 29.40 3.69 5.38
N PRO A 69 30.28 3.82 4.38
CA PRO A 69 30.00 3.40 3.02
C PRO A 69 29.58 1.93 2.95
N VAL A 70 28.53 1.65 2.17
CA VAL A 70 28.04 0.28 1.96
C VAL A 70 29.04 -0.49 1.12
N ALA A 71 29.46 -1.67 1.55
CA ALA A 71 30.39 -2.53 0.83
C ALA A 71 29.82 -2.90 -0.57
N LYS A 72 30.70 -2.92 -1.60
CA LYS A 72 30.31 -3.23 -3.00
C LYS A 72 29.61 -4.60 -3.17
N LYS A 73 29.80 -5.53 -2.25
CA LYS A 73 29.19 -6.87 -2.25
C LYS A 73 28.00 -7.04 -1.29
N ALA A 74 27.50 -5.93 -0.71
CA ALA A 74 26.35 -6.01 0.19
C ALA A 74 25.07 -6.41 -0.57
N ASN A 75 24.27 -7.29 0.03
CA ASN A 75 22.97 -7.67 -0.53
C ASN A 75 22.09 -6.42 -0.69
N ILE A 76 21.45 -6.30 -1.85
CA ILE A 76 20.51 -5.20 -2.16
C ILE A 76 19.36 -5.19 -1.17
N LEU A 77 18.82 -6.38 -0.84
CA LEU A 77 17.75 -6.55 0.14
C LEU A 77 18.31 -6.85 1.52
N THR A 78 18.31 -5.86 2.39
CA THR A 78 18.70 -6.03 3.80
C THR A 78 17.65 -6.82 4.58
N GLY A 79 18.01 -7.37 5.76
CA GLY A 79 17.06 -8.02 6.66
C GLY A 79 15.89 -7.11 7.05
N TYR A 80 16.17 -5.83 7.30
CA TYR A 80 15.14 -4.81 7.55
C TYR A 80 14.16 -4.68 6.38
N MET A 81 14.67 -4.58 5.15
CA MET A 81 13.82 -4.46 3.95
C MET A 81 12.93 -5.69 3.78
N LYS A 82 13.50 -6.90 3.94
CA LYS A 82 12.74 -8.16 3.84
C LYS A 82 11.61 -8.22 4.87
N SER A 83 11.88 -7.82 6.12
CA SER A 83 10.85 -7.80 7.17
C SER A 83 9.77 -6.76 6.89
N ALA A 84 10.14 -5.57 6.39
CA ALA A 84 9.18 -4.52 6.05
C ALA A 84 8.25 -4.95 4.91
N ILE A 85 8.81 -5.49 3.84
CA ILE A 85 8.05 -6.02 2.70
C ILE A 85 7.13 -7.16 3.16
N GLY A 86 7.68 -8.14 3.90
CA GLY A 86 6.93 -9.31 4.35
C GLY A 86 5.74 -8.95 5.22
N VAL A 87 5.95 -8.16 6.27
CA VAL A 87 4.86 -7.78 7.20
C VAL A 87 3.79 -6.94 6.50
N ALA A 88 4.19 -5.94 5.69
CA ALA A 88 3.23 -5.11 4.98
C ALA A 88 2.44 -5.91 3.94
N SER A 89 3.09 -6.76 3.15
CA SER A 89 2.42 -7.59 2.14
C SER A 89 1.45 -8.59 2.77
N VAL A 90 1.87 -9.27 3.84
CA VAL A 90 1.00 -10.21 4.56
C VAL A 90 -0.20 -9.49 5.16
N PHE A 91 0.00 -8.35 5.81
CA PHE A 91 -1.07 -7.57 6.41
C PHE A 91 -2.11 -7.14 5.36
N ILE A 92 -1.67 -6.49 4.27
CA ILE A 92 -2.57 -6.00 3.23
C ILE A 92 -3.32 -7.18 2.58
N THR A 93 -2.61 -8.29 2.28
CA THR A 93 -3.22 -9.50 1.71
C THR A 93 -4.30 -10.06 2.64
N LEU A 94 -4.02 -10.20 3.93
CA LEU A 94 -4.99 -10.74 4.89
C LEU A 94 -6.22 -9.84 5.03
N VAL A 95 -6.05 -8.52 5.09
CA VAL A 95 -7.15 -7.56 5.13
C VAL A 95 -8.03 -7.67 3.89
N CYS A 96 -7.43 -7.66 2.70
CA CYS A 96 -8.17 -7.79 1.45
C CYS A 96 -8.91 -9.14 1.34
N LEU A 97 -8.26 -10.25 1.73
CA LEU A 97 -8.90 -11.57 1.74
C LEU A 97 -10.03 -11.65 2.78
N ALA A 98 -9.89 -10.99 3.94
CA ALA A 98 -10.95 -10.93 4.94
C ALA A 98 -12.21 -10.22 4.41
N ILE A 99 -12.03 -9.12 3.67
CA ILE A 99 -13.14 -8.42 3.00
C ILE A 99 -13.80 -9.34 1.97
N LEU A 100 -13.03 -9.98 1.11
CA LEU A 100 -13.55 -10.88 0.07
C LEU A 100 -14.24 -12.12 0.64
N LYS A 101 -13.83 -12.60 1.81
CA LYS A 101 -14.45 -13.72 2.54
C LYS A 101 -15.62 -13.31 3.44
N ASN A 102 -16.00 -12.05 3.44
CA ASN A 102 -17.06 -11.52 4.31
C ASN A 102 -16.80 -11.76 5.81
N VAL A 103 -15.57 -11.67 6.24
CA VAL A 103 -15.24 -11.80 7.66
C VAL A 103 -15.89 -10.65 8.44
N GLY A 104 -16.68 -11.00 9.45
CA GLY A 104 -17.40 -10.01 10.26
C GLY A 104 -18.62 -9.38 9.59
N GLY A 105 -19.11 -9.91 8.48
CA GLY A 105 -20.31 -9.39 7.80
C GLY A 105 -20.14 -8.06 7.08
N ILE A 106 -18.90 -7.65 6.83
CA ILE A 106 -18.58 -6.34 6.22
C ILE A 106 -19.20 -6.16 4.82
N GLN A 107 -19.47 -7.25 4.10
CA GLN A 107 -20.06 -7.15 2.76
C GLN A 107 -21.50 -6.63 2.77
N ASP A 108 -22.26 -6.84 3.84
CA ASP A 108 -23.61 -6.28 3.96
C ASP A 108 -23.55 -4.74 4.00
N PHE A 109 -22.58 -4.18 4.72
CA PHE A 109 -22.30 -2.75 4.73
C PHE A 109 -21.83 -2.28 3.33
N ILE A 110 -20.86 -2.94 2.72
CA ILE A 110 -20.27 -2.55 1.44
C ILE A 110 -21.33 -2.54 0.32
N THR A 111 -22.22 -3.53 0.32
CA THR A 111 -23.22 -3.72 -0.74
C THR A 111 -24.57 -3.09 -0.43
N ASN A 112 -24.72 -2.43 0.70
CA ASN A 112 -26.02 -1.95 1.19
C ASN A 112 -27.08 -3.07 1.17
N GLY A 113 -26.67 -4.29 1.51
CA GLY A 113 -27.53 -5.48 1.54
C GLY A 113 -27.90 -6.04 0.15
N THR A 114 -27.39 -5.49 -0.96
CA THR A 114 -27.71 -5.95 -2.31
C THR A 114 -26.94 -7.22 -2.73
N GLY A 115 -25.84 -7.53 -2.04
CA GLY A 115 -24.93 -8.63 -2.39
C GLY A 115 -24.15 -8.41 -3.70
N ASN A 116 -24.06 -7.16 -4.19
CA ASN A 116 -23.32 -6.84 -5.42
C ASN A 116 -21.82 -7.03 -5.24
N PHE A 117 -21.28 -8.09 -5.84
CA PHE A 117 -19.87 -8.43 -5.72
C PHE A 117 -18.92 -7.41 -6.37
N GLU A 118 -19.36 -6.65 -7.36
CA GLU A 118 -18.56 -5.56 -7.96
C GLU A 118 -18.29 -4.44 -6.94
N MET A 119 -19.22 -4.18 -6.03
CA MET A 119 -19.00 -3.26 -4.91
C MET A 119 -17.93 -3.80 -3.97
N VAL A 120 -17.95 -5.10 -3.67
CA VAL A 120 -16.96 -5.74 -2.79
C VAL A 120 -15.56 -5.66 -3.38
N THR A 121 -15.39 -5.96 -4.68
CA THR A 121 -14.08 -5.85 -5.35
C THR A 121 -13.63 -4.41 -5.47
N THR A 122 -14.53 -3.46 -5.76
CA THR A 122 -14.23 -2.04 -5.77
C THR A 122 -13.77 -1.54 -4.41
N PHE A 123 -14.46 -1.91 -3.34
CA PHE A 123 -14.07 -1.57 -1.97
C PHE A 123 -12.72 -2.16 -1.59
N THR A 124 -12.48 -3.43 -1.95
CA THR A 124 -11.18 -4.08 -1.75
C THR A 124 -10.05 -3.33 -2.47
N PHE A 125 -10.31 -2.85 -3.68
CA PHE A 125 -9.35 -2.05 -4.45
C PHE A 125 -9.07 -0.70 -3.76
N ILE A 126 -10.08 -0.02 -3.19
CA ILE A 126 -9.89 1.21 -2.40
C ILE A 126 -9.00 0.92 -1.19
N VAL A 127 -9.34 -0.09 -0.39
CA VAL A 127 -8.58 -0.47 0.81
C VAL A 127 -7.13 -0.81 0.47
N PHE A 128 -6.90 -1.58 -0.62
CA PHE A 128 -5.57 -1.93 -1.09
C PHE A 128 -4.73 -0.67 -1.39
N ILE A 129 -5.22 0.25 -2.23
CA ILE A 129 -4.48 1.45 -2.62
C ILE A 129 -4.22 2.35 -1.41
N TYR A 130 -5.21 2.57 -0.55
CA TYR A 130 -5.02 3.40 0.64
C TYR A 130 -4.07 2.76 1.65
N ALA A 131 -4.11 1.44 1.83
CA ALA A 131 -3.14 0.75 2.67
C ALA A 131 -1.71 0.89 2.13
N VAL A 132 -1.54 0.82 0.81
CA VAL A 132 -0.24 1.07 0.16
C VAL A 132 0.21 2.51 0.35
N ILE A 133 -0.68 3.51 0.23
CA ILE A 133 -0.36 4.92 0.51
C ILE A 133 0.07 5.09 1.97
N PHE A 134 -0.65 4.55 2.94
CA PHE A 134 -0.24 4.61 4.36
C PHE A 134 1.07 3.84 4.62
N ASN A 135 1.30 2.72 3.93
CA ASN A 135 2.56 2.00 4.01
C ASN A 135 3.75 2.79 3.46
N SER A 136 3.52 3.71 2.52
CA SER A 136 4.58 4.61 2.04
C SER A 136 5.12 5.51 3.16
N LEU A 137 4.26 5.94 4.09
CA LEU A 137 4.66 6.70 5.29
C LEU A 137 5.52 5.82 6.22
N ASN A 138 5.14 4.56 6.42
CA ASN A 138 5.93 3.60 7.21
C ASN A 138 7.32 3.37 6.61
N THR A 139 7.39 3.24 5.28
CA THR A 139 8.62 3.00 4.53
C THR A 139 9.55 4.22 4.57
N ARG A 140 8.97 5.42 4.60
CA ARG A 140 9.70 6.67 4.67
C ARG A 140 10.37 6.88 6.03
N SER A 141 9.69 6.54 7.12
CA SER A 141 10.19 6.70 8.48
C SER A 141 10.88 5.43 8.99
N ASN A 142 12.12 5.56 9.48
CA ASN A 142 12.82 4.47 10.18
C ASN A 142 12.40 4.36 11.67
N GLY A 143 11.76 5.39 12.22
CA GLY A 143 11.28 5.46 13.60
C GLY A 143 9.79 5.14 13.74
N PHE A 144 9.25 5.42 14.93
CA PHE A 144 7.82 5.31 15.21
C PHE A 144 7.02 6.55 14.76
N ASN A 145 7.70 7.67 14.46
CA ASN A 145 7.04 8.86 13.95
C ASN A 145 6.96 8.80 12.42
N VAL A 146 5.82 8.37 11.90
CA VAL A 146 5.57 8.26 10.44
C VAL A 146 5.48 9.62 9.75
N PHE A 147 5.22 10.69 10.50
CA PHE A 147 5.13 12.07 10.00
C PHE A 147 6.45 12.83 10.13
N GLU A 148 7.53 12.17 10.57
CA GLU A 148 8.86 12.77 10.66
C GLU A 148 9.25 13.38 9.31
N HIS A 149 9.68 14.66 9.33
CA HIS A 149 10.11 15.44 8.15
C HIS A 149 9.11 15.49 6.97
N ILE A 150 7.81 15.26 7.20
CA ILE A 150 6.80 15.31 6.12
C ILE A 150 6.69 16.71 5.52
N GLY A 151 6.91 17.76 6.34
CA GLY A 151 6.90 19.14 5.89
C GLY A 151 8.09 19.54 5.02
N GLU A 152 9.21 18.82 5.14
CA GLU A 152 10.42 19.05 4.35
C GLU A 152 10.33 18.43 2.96
N ASN A 153 9.57 17.33 2.81
CA ASN A 153 9.32 16.67 1.54
C ASN A 153 7.90 16.92 1.02
N LYS A 154 7.64 18.16 0.60
CA LYS A 154 6.33 18.54 0.05
C LYS A 154 5.98 17.74 -1.21
N LYS A 155 6.97 17.37 -2.04
CA LYS A 155 6.75 16.62 -3.27
C LYS A 155 6.22 15.21 -2.97
N PHE A 156 6.78 14.53 -1.96
CA PHE A 156 6.24 13.24 -1.51
C PHE A 156 4.75 13.34 -1.15
N SER A 157 4.40 14.32 -0.32
CA SER A 157 3.01 14.53 0.11
C SER A 157 2.09 14.84 -1.05
N ILE A 158 2.53 15.70 -1.99
CA ILE A 158 1.76 16.04 -3.19
C ILE A 158 1.52 14.79 -4.05
N VAL A 159 2.56 13.99 -4.28
CA VAL A 159 2.43 12.76 -5.10
C VAL A 159 1.48 11.77 -4.42
N MET A 160 1.60 11.51 -3.11
CA MET A 160 0.71 10.58 -2.42
C MET A 160 -0.74 11.06 -2.40
N ILE A 161 -0.98 12.34 -2.20
CA ILE A 161 -2.32 12.94 -2.30
C ILE A 161 -2.85 12.83 -3.74
N SER A 162 -2.00 13.08 -4.74
CA SER A 162 -2.40 12.95 -6.15
C SER A 162 -2.82 11.52 -6.49
N ILE A 163 -2.09 10.51 -5.99
CA ILE A 163 -2.48 9.10 -6.15
C ILE A 163 -3.85 8.85 -5.52
N ALA A 164 -4.09 9.33 -4.30
CA ALA A 164 -5.37 9.17 -3.62
C ALA A 164 -6.53 9.85 -4.37
N VAL A 165 -6.31 11.07 -4.88
CA VAL A 165 -7.31 11.81 -5.66
C VAL A 165 -7.61 11.10 -6.97
N VAL A 166 -6.59 10.72 -7.74
CA VAL A 166 -6.78 10.02 -9.01
C VAL A 166 -7.45 8.66 -8.78
N GLN A 167 -7.08 7.94 -7.71
CA GLN A 167 -7.76 6.71 -7.33
C GLN A 167 -9.25 6.92 -7.06
N THR A 168 -9.60 7.97 -6.32
CA THR A 168 -11.01 8.32 -6.06
C THR A 168 -11.76 8.63 -7.36
N LEU A 169 -11.13 9.38 -8.28
CA LEU A 169 -11.71 9.65 -9.59
C LEU A 169 -11.91 8.37 -10.42
N ILE A 170 -10.96 7.45 -10.42
CA ILE A 170 -11.09 6.14 -11.08
C ILE A 170 -12.28 5.36 -10.51
N ILE A 171 -12.45 5.33 -9.19
CA ILE A 171 -13.58 4.63 -8.56
C ILE A 171 -14.91 5.26 -8.99
N GLN A 172 -15.00 6.58 -9.00
CA GLN A 172 -16.27 7.29 -9.29
C GLN A 172 -16.61 7.30 -10.78
N PHE A 173 -15.62 7.40 -11.65
CA PHE A 173 -15.85 7.64 -13.08
C PHE A 173 -15.27 6.54 -14.00
N GLY A 174 -14.50 5.61 -13.48
CA GLY A 174 -13.81 4.55 -14.26
C GLY A 174 -14.78 3.50 -14.82
N GLY A 175 -15.87 3.23 -14.13
CA GLY A 175 -16.96 2.38 -14.59
C GLY A 175 -16.47 1.06 -15.21
N LYS A 176 -16.96 0.74 -16.41
CA LYS A 176 -16.64 -0.50 -17.10
C LYS A 176 -15.14 -0.65 -17.46
N VAL A 177 -14.42 0.46 -17.67
CA VAL A 177 -12.99 0.41 -18.03
C VAL A 177 -12.17 -0.16 -16.88
N PHE A 178 -12.40 0.34 -15.68
CA PHE A 178 -11.71 -0.12 -14.48
C PHE A 178 -12.48 -1.20 -13.69
N SER A 179 -13.66 -1.59 -14.17
CA SER A 179 -14.56 -2.50 -13.45
C SER A 179 -14.81 -2.02 -12.02
N THR A 180 -15.15 -0.74 -11.89
CA THR A 180 -15.42 -0.08 -10.62
C THR A 180 -16.86 0.41 -10.57
N VAL A 181 -17.42 0.42 -9.37
CA VAL A 181 -18.76 0.97 -9.08
C VAL A 181 -18.56 2.21 -8.21
N PRO A 182 -19.28 3.33 -8.49
CA PRO A 182 -19.25 4.50 -7.62
C PRO A 182 -19.60 4.12 -6.19
N MET A 183 -18.85 4.67 -5.24
CA MET A 183 -19.00 4.40 -3.82
C MET A 183 -19.38 5.67 -3.05
N ASP A 184 -20.18 5.51 -2.00
CA ASP A 184 -20.56 6.60 -1.10
C ASP A 184 -19.41 7.00 -0.17
N VAL A 185 -19.49 8.21 0.37
CA VAL A 185 -18.47 8.77 1.29
C VAL A 185 -18.20 7.86 2.49
N GLU A 186 -19.24 7.20 3.00
CA GLU A 186 -19.12 6.27 4.14
C GLU A 186 -18.18 5.10 3.83
N HIS A 187 -18.23 4.55 2.62
CA HIS A 187 -17.34 3.49 2.18
C HIS A 187 -15.87 3.95 2.17
N TYR A 188 -15.59 5.20 1.72
CA TYR A 188 -14.24 5.76 1.76
C TYR A 188 -13.74 5.96 3.19
N ILE A 189 -14.59 6.42 4.11
CA ILE A 189 -14.24 6.58 5.52
C ILE A 189 -13.86 5.24 6.13
N VAL A 190 -14.69 4.21 5.95
CA VAL A 190 -14.41 2.87 6.47
C VAL A 190 -13.18 2.26 5.83
N ALA A 191 -12.99 2.43 4.52
CA ALA A 191 -11.80 1.97 3.82
C ALA A 191 -10.52 2.63 4.36
N LEU A 192 -10.55 3.93 4.64
CA LEU A 192 -9.44 4.67 5.26
C LEU A 192 -9.14 4.17 6.66
N LEU A 193 -10.17 3.93 7.49
CA LEU A 193 -10.01 3.39 8.84
C LEU A 193 -9.38 1.99 8.83
N ILE A 194 -9.76 1.14 7.88
CA ILE A 194 -9.15 -0.18 7.70
C ILE A 194 -7.70 -0.04 7.21
N ALA A 195 -7.48 0.80 6.21
CA ALA A 195 -6.16 0.95 5.59
C ALA A 195 -5.11 1.53 6.53
N VAL A 196 -5.49 2.46 7.43
CA VAL A 196 -4.57 3.08 8.39
C VAL A 196 -4.00 2.08 9.40
N LEU A 197 -4.65 0.93 9.60
CA LEU A 197 -4.17 -0.13 10.51
C LEU A 197 -2.83 -0.73 10.08
N ILE A 198 -2.36 -0.48 8.85
CA ILE A 198 -1.00 -0.85 8.41
C ILE A 198 0.07 -0.11 9.22
N ILE A 199 -0.23 1.08 9.77
CA ILE A 199 0.72 1.86 10.55
C ILE A 199 1.05 1.16 11.88
N PRO A 200 0.07 0.82 12.75
CA PRO A 200 0.38 0.08 13.96
C PRO A 200 0.95 -1.32 13.69
N ALA A 201 0.58 -1.99 12.58
CA ALA A 201 1.18 -3.26 12.20
C ALA A 201 2.70 -3.13 11.96
N ASP A 202 3.14 -2.08 11.28
CA ASP A 202 4.57 -1.80 11.09
C ASP A 202 5.27 -1.37 12.38
N PHE A 203 4.58 -0.70 13.29
CA PHE A 203 5.14 -0.36 14.62
C PHE A 203 5.47 -1.63 15.43
N ILE A 204 4.59 -2.62 15.41
CA ILE A 204 4.86 -3.92 16.05
C ILE A 204 6.10 -4.56 15.41
N ARG A 205 6.20 -4.57 14.09
CA ARG A 205 7.40 -5.06 13.39
C ARG A 205 8.68 -4.32 13.84
N LYS A 206 8.65 -2.99 13.84
CA LYS A 206 9.80 -2.14 14.24
C LYS A 206 10.21 -2.41 15.68
N ALA A 207 9.24 -2.59 16.59
CA ALA A 207 9.51 -2.93 17.99
C ALA A 207 10.22 -4.28 18.13
N LEU A 208 9.77 -5.31 17.39
CA LEU A 208 10.35 -6.64 17.40
C LEU A 208 11.74 -6.73 16.74
N THR A 209 11.99 -5.88 15.73
CA THR A 209 13.29 -5.88 15.01
C THR A 209 14.35 -4.98 15.65
N LYS A 210 13.96 -4.02 16.50
CA LYS A 210 14.90 -3.13 17.20
C LYS A 210 15.69 -3.82 18.31
N ASN A 211 15.22 -4.99 18.76
CA ASN A 211 15.86 -5.80 19.82
C ASN A 211 16.82 -6.87 19.26
N LYS A 212 17.15 -6.82 17.98
CA LYS A 212 18.17 -7.65 17.31
C LYS A 212 19.23 -6.74 16.68
#